data_fd00c6e8f9c37ed9bbf3e42500859fb3
#
_entry.id   fd00c6e8f9c37ed9bbf3e42500859fb3
#
_cell.length_a   1.000
_cell.length_b   1.000
_cell.length_c   1.000
_cell.angle_alpha   90.00
_cell.angle_beta   90.00
_cell.angle_gamma   90.00
#
_symmetry.space_group_name_H-M   'P 1'
#
loop_
_entity.id
_entity.type
_entity.pdbx_description
1 polymer ?
#
loop_
_entity_poly.entity_id
_entity_poly.type
_entity_poly.pdbx_seq_one_letter_code
_entity_poly.pdbx_strand_id
1 'polypeptide(L)'
;MSYSNNQLSTDLKNEDTMLPIIKQYFNDASITKLVSKYSSFDFRGSDTLYELKTRHCMKNTYKTTIFPTKKLKFETKTKKILIFSFEDGNYYIEYNEAFDLFKREDKRFRYIVGKKDCVVEYVYIPVECLIPLTG
;
A
#
# COMPACT_ATOMS: atom_id res chain seq x y z
N MET A 1 -5.94 9.15 -14.19
CA MET A 1 -5.21 8.36 -15.17
C MET A 1 -5.55 6.89 -14.97
N SER A 2 -6.02 6.23 -16.01
CA SER A 2 -6.32 4.81 -15.93
C SER A 2 -5.06 3.98 -16.17
N TYR A 3 -5.01 2.82 -15.56
CA TYR A 3 -3.97 1.85 -15.88
C TYR A 3 -4.09 1.39 -17.32
N SER A 4 -2.98 1.12 -17.97
CA SER A 4 -2.99 0.30 -19.17
C SER A 4 -3.39 -1.13 -18.77
N ASN A 5 -3.94 -1.91 -19.69
CA ASN A 5 -4.30 -3.30 -19.40
C ASN A 5 -3.09 -4.11 -18.90
N ASN A 6 -1.88 -3.84 -19.44
CA ASN A 6 -0.68 -4.53 -19.02
C ASN A 6 -0.27 -4.18 -17.60
N GLN A 7 -0.41 -2.91 -17.20
CA GLN A 7 -0.06 -2.46 -15.85
C GLN A 7 -1.01 -3.06 -14.81
N LEU A 8 -2.32 -3.05 -15.07
CA LEU A 8 -3.30 -3.66 -14.18
C LEU A 8 -3.04 -5.16 -14.00
N SER A 9 -2.76 -5.87 -15.09
CA SER A 9 -2.45 -7.30 -15.07
C SER A 9 -1.20 -7.58 -14.23
N THR A 10 -0.18 -6.72 -14.33
CA THR A 10 1.06 -6.85 -13.56
C THR A 10 0.80 -6.66 -12.07
N ASP A 11 -0.02 -5.65 -11.70
CA ASP A 11 -0.33 -5.38 -10.30
C ASP A 11 -1.12 -6.53 -9.66
N LEU A 12 -2.11 -7.08 -10.36
CA LEU A 12 -2.87 -8.23 -9.88
C LEU A 12 -1.99 -9.46 -9.73
N LYS A 13 -1.10 -9.71 -10.68
CA LYS A 13 -0.15 -10.82 -10.62
C LYS A 13 0.79 -10.66 -9.42
N ASN A 14 1.19 -9.43 -9.12
CA ASN A 14 2.06 -9.17 -7.98
C ASN A 14 1.36 -9.46 -6.66
N GLU A 15 0.06 -9.16 -6.53
CA GLU A 15 -0.71 -9.54 -5.35
C GLU A 15 -0.72 -11.07 -5.15
N ASP A 16 -0.97 -11.84 -6.22
CA ASP A 16 -0.98 -13.30 -6.14
C ASP A 16 0.40 -13.86 -5.78
N THR A 17 1.46 -13.28 -6.31
CA THR A 17 2.83 -13.67 -6.00
C THR A 17 3.19 -13.36 -4.54
N MET A 18 2.73 -12.22 -4.03
CA MET A 18 3.07 -11.79 -2.69
C MET A 18 2.32 -12.55 -1.59
N LEU A 19 1.14 -13.11 -1.88
CA LEU A 19 0.33 -13.75 -0.85
C LEU A 19 1.07 -14.85 -0.09
N PRO A 20 1.71 -15.85 -0.73
CA PRO A 20 2.46 -16.86 0.03
C PRO A 20 3.66 -16.28 0.80
N ILE A 21 4.28 -15.24 0.26
CA ILE A 21 5.43 -14.59 0.91
C ILE A 21 5.00 -13.95 2.23
N ILE A 22 3.90 -13.18 2.22
CA ILE A 22 3.43 -12.52 3.44
C ILE A 22 2.87 -13.52 4.45
N LYS A 23 2.21 -14.58 4.00
CA LYS A 23 1.74 -15.64 4.90
C LYS A 23 2.89 -16.27 5.66
N GLN A 24 3.98 -16.54 4.98
CA GLN A 24 5.16 -17.15 5.58
C GLN A 24 5.90 -16.16 6.49
N TYR A 25 6.15 -14.96 5.98
CA TYR A 25 6.92 -13.96 6.74
C TYR A 25 6.23 -13.56 8.05
N PHE A 26 4.92 -13.30 8.01
CA PHE A 26 4.15 -12.91 9.19
C PHE A 26 3.60 -14.10 9.96
N ASN A 27 3.89 -15.32 9.50
CA ASN A 27 3.48 -16.56 10.15
C ASN A 27 1.97 -16.59 10.42
N ASP A 28 1.18 -16.26 9.42
CA ASP A 28 -0.27 -16.20 9.51
C ASP A 28 -0.91 -16.88 8.30
N ALA A 29 -1.27 -18.14 8.48
CA ALA A 29 -1.87 -18.93 7.40
C ALA A 29 -3.30 -18.47 7.06
N SER A 30 -3.91 -17.64 7.90
CA SER A 30 -5.26 -17.13 7.68
C SER A 30 -5.31 -15.98 6.70
N ILE A 31 -4.17 -15.42 6.29
CA ILE A 31 -4.15 -14.29 5.37
C ILE A 31 -4.79 -14.70 4.04
N THR A 32 -5.80 -13.95 3.63
CA THR A 32 -6.50 -14.18 2.38
C THR A 32 -6.60 -12.90 1.58
N LYS A 33 -6.68 -13.05 0.26
CA LYS A 33 -6.86 -11.93 -0.65
C LYS A 33 -8.29 -11.42 -0.59
N LEU A 34 -8.47 -10.11 -0.46
CA LEU A 34 -9.77 -9.46 -0.51
C LEU A 34 -10.08 -9.14 -1.97
N VAL A 35 -11.14 -9.74 -2.51
CA VAL A 35 -11.44 -9.66 -3.94
C VAL A 35 -12.55 -8.68 -4.28
N SER A 36 -13.23 -8.12 -3.29
CA SER A 36 -14.27 -7.13 -3.53
C SER A 36 -13.67 -5.80 -4.00
N LYS A 37 -14.26 -5.21 -5.05
CA LYS A 37 -13.85 -3.88 -5.52
C LYS A 37 -14.09 -2.79 -4.47
N TYR A 38 -14.87 -3.07 -3.44
CA TYR A 38 -15.12 -2.13 -2.35
C TYR A 38 -14.17 -2.32 -1.17
N SER A 39 -13.27 -3.30 -1.24
CA SER A 39 -12.29 -3.52 -0.18
C SER A 39 -11.27 -2.39 -0.16
N SER A 40 -11.03 -1.83 1.03
CA SER A 40 -10.05 -0.76 1.20
C SER A 40 -8.62 -1.30 1.23
N PHE A 41 -8.45 -2.59 1.52
CA PHE A 41 -7.15 -3.26 1.62
C PHE A 41 -7.10 -4.50 0.74
N ASP A 42 -5.90 -4.97 0.45
CA ASP A 42 -5.70 -6.09 -0.48
C ASP A 42 -5.80 -7.45 0.19
N PHE A 43 -5.39 -7.54 1.45
CA PHE A 43 -5.39 -8.80 2.19
C PHE A 43 -5.86 -8.61 3.63
N ARG A 44 -6.42 -9.67 4.21
CA ARG A 44 -6.80 -9.70 5.61
C ARG A 44 -6.29 -10.98 6.26
N GLY A 45 -5.62 -10.83 7.40
CA GLY A 45 -5.18 -11.93 8.25
C GLY A 45 -6.07 -12.08 9.48
N SER A 46 -5.56 -12.72 10.52
CA SER A 46 -6.32 -12.97 11.75
C SER A 46 -6.73 -11.68 12.47
N ASP A 47 -5.84 -10.69 12.50
CA ASP A 47 -6.08 -9.42 13.19
C ASP A 47 -5.44 -8.22 12.47
N THR A 48 -5.03 -8.40 11.22
CA THR A 48 -4.24 -7.41 10.47
C THR A 48 -4.78 -7.25 9.06
N LEU A 49 -4.79 -6.01 8.60
CA LEU A 49 -5.05 -5.66 7.20
C LEU A 49 -3.72 -5.35 6.50
N TYR A 50 -3.59 -5.79 5.25
CA TYR A 50 -2.38 -5.60 4.46
C TYR A 50 -2.73 -4.88 3.17
N GLU A 51 -1.94 -3.87 2.81
CA GLU A 51 -2.05 -3.18 1.53
C GLU A 51 -0.75 -3.33 0.77
N LEU A 52 -0.84 -3.73 -0.50
CA LEU A 52 0.31 -3.86 -1.38
C LEU A 52 0.32 -2.71 -2.37
N LYS A 53 1.43 -1.98 -2.41
CA LYS A 53 1.67 -0.93 -3.39
C LYS A 53 2.87 -1.31 -4.23
N THR A 54 2.65 -1.48 -5.52
CA THR A 54 3.75 -1.70 -6.48
C THR A 54 4.29 -0.35 -6.91
N ARG A 55 5.61 -0.20 -6.79
CA ARG A 55 6.32 1.02 -7.19
C ARG A 55 7.27 0.70 -8.34
N HIS A 56 7.12 1.43 -9.44
CA HIS A 56 7.92 1.21 -10.66
C HIS A 56 9.23 1.99 -10.59
N CYS A 57 9.94 1.84 -9.48
CA CYS A 57 11.24 2.46 -9.24
C CYS A 57 11.97 1.64 -8.17
N MET A 58 13.26 1.95 -7.97
CA MET A 58 14.02 1.34 -6.89
C MET A 58 13.69 2.03 -5.56
N LYS A 59 13.90 1.34 -4.46
CA LYS A 59 13.58 1.86 -3.13
C LYS A 59 14.21 3.22 -2.87
N ASN A 60 15.46 3.40 -3.25
CA ASN A 60 16.21 4.63 -2.97
C ASN A 60 16.14 5.68 -4.08
N THR A 61 15.30 5.49 -5.08
CA THR A 61 15.08 6.49 -6.13
C THR A 61 14.55 7.80 -5.53
N TYR A 62 13.64 7.69 -4.56
CA TYR A 62 13.10 8.83 -3.83
C TYR A 62 13.32 8.63 -2.34
N LYS A 63 13.40 9.71 -1.59
CA LYS A 63 13.58 9.65 -0.12
C LYS A 63 12.32 9.21 0.60
N THR A 64 11.15 9.37 -0.02
CA THR A 64 9.86 9.02 0.57
C THR A 64 9.01 8.26 -0.43
N THR A 65 8.06 7.47 0.10
CA THR A 65 6.96 6.92 -0.68
C THR A 65 5.65 7.39 -0.06
N ILE A 66 4.62 7.60 -0.89
CA ILE A 66 3.37 8.22 -0.42
C ILE A 66 2.27 7.18 -0.24
N PHE A 67 1.37 7.47 0.70
CA PHE A 67 0.22 6.62 0.96
C PHE A 67 -0.99 7.49 1.33
N PRO A 68 -2.21 7.18 0.84
CA PRO A 68 -3.41 7.96 1.19
C PRO A 68 -3.74 7.84 2.69
N THR A 69 -3.81 8.96 3.39
CA THR A 69 -4.08 8.95 4.83
C THR A 69 -5.48 8.43 5.17
N LYS A 70 -6.42 8.61 4.26
CA LYS A 70 -7.81 8.15 4.47
C LYS A 70 -7.88 6.64 4.71
N LYS A 71 -7.07 5.85 4.01
CA LYS A 71 -7.03 4.39 4.20
C LYS A 71 -6.57 4.00 5.59
N LEU A 72 -5.69 4.78 6.20
CA LEU A 72 -5.17 4.51 7.53
C LEU A 72 -6.23 4.66 8.61
N LYS A 73 -7.30 5.38 8.32
CA LYS A 73 -8.41 5.59 9.26
C LYS A 73 -9.47 4.51 9.20
N PHE A 74 -9.38 3.60 8.22
CA PHE A 74 -10.31 2.49 8.09
C PHE A 74 -10.06 1.47 9.19
N GLU A 75 -11.12 1.03 9.87
CA GLU A 75 -11.02 0.12 11.02
C GLU A 75 -9.86 0.52 11.96
N THR A 76 -10.02 1.64 12.67
CA THR A 76 -8.94 2.26 13.44
C THR A 76 -8.27 1.35 14.46
N LYS A 77 -9.00 0.34 14.98
CA LYS A 77 -8.46 -0.59 15.96
C LYS A 77 -7.76 -1.80 15.34
N THR A 78 -7.84 -1.95 14.03
CA THR A 78 -7.22 -3.07 13.34
C THR A 78 -5.80 -2.70 12.93
N LYS A 79 -4.87 -3.59 13.20
CA LYS A 79 -3.47 -3.43 12.80
C LYS A 79 -3.38 -3.36 11.28
N LYS A 80 -2.51 -2.49 10.77
CA LYS A 80 -2.33 -2.30 9.33
C LYS A 80 -0.86 -2.38 8.97
N ILE A 81 -0.57 -3.16 7.93
CA ILE A 81 0.77 -3.30 7.39
C ILE A 81 0.73 -2.86 5.93
N LEU A 82 1.62 -1.93 5.60
CA LEU A 82 1.77 -1.42 4.24
C LEU A 82 2.99 -2.06 3.61
N ILE A 83 2.80 -2.71 2.47
CA ILE A 83 3.86 -3.41 1.75
C ILE A 83 4.14 -2.63 0.47
N PHE A 84 5.41 -2.31 0.25
CA PHE A 84 5.85 -1.62 -0.95
C PHE A 84 6.78 -2.54 -1.73
N SER A 85 6.35 -2.90 -2.93
CA SER A 85 7.12 -3.74 -3.85
C SER A 85 7.83 -2.83 -4.84
N PHE A 86 9.13 -2.63 -4.63
CA PHE A 86 9.99 -1.87 -5.53
C PHE A 86 10.67 -2.80 -6.54
N GLU A 87 11.30 -2.23 -7.56
CA GLU A 87 12.01 -3.02 -8.55
C GLU A 87 13.17 -3.82 -7.97
N ASP A 88 13.76 -3.33 -6.88
CA ASP A 88 14.91 -3.96 -6.22
C ASP A 88 14.57 -4.72 -4.93
N GLY A 89 13.27 -4.86 -4.59
CA GLY A 89 12.90 -5.65 -3.43
C GLY A 89 11.58 -5.25 -2.81
N ASN A 90 11.15 -6.06 -1.85
CA ASN A 90 9.91 -5.86 -1.12
C ASN A 90 10.21 -5.37 0.29
N TYR A 91 9.43 -4.39 0.74
CA TYR A 91 9.59 -3.77 2.04
C TYR A 91 8.23 -3.56 2.68
N TYR A 92 8.20 -3.40 4.00
CA TYR A 92 6.94 -3.12 4.69
C TYR A 92 7.15 -2.15 5.84
N ILE A 93 6.06 -1.58 6.30
CA ILE A 93 6.00 -0.79 7.52
C ILE A 93 4.64 -1.00 8.18
N GLU A 94 4.64 -1.12 9.50
CA GLU A 94 3.39 -1.18 10.26
C GLU A 94 2.94 0.24 10.57
N TYR A 95 1.66 0.54 10.31
CA TYR A 95 1.08 1.82 10.69
C TYR A 95 1.08 1.96 12.21
N ASN A 96 1.64 3.05 12.70
CA ASN A 96 1.72 3.36 14.13
C ASN A 96 1.79 4.87 14.34
N GLU A 97 1.92 5.28 15.60
CA GLU A 97 1.90 6.70 15.99
C GLU A 97 3.04 7.52 15.36
N ALA A 98 4.14 6.89 14.96
CA ALA A 98 5.25 7.61 14.32
C ALA A 98 4.80 8.26 13.00
N PHE A 99 3.72 7.79 12.37
CA PHE A 99 3.19 8.39 11.14
C PHE A 99 2.71 9.82 11.37
N ASP A 100 2.38 10.19 12.60
CA ASP A 100 1.96 11.57 12.92
C ASP A 100 3.11 12.57 12.76
N LEU A 101 4.34 12.09 12.76
CA LEU A 101 5.53 12.92 12.57
C LEU A 101 5.92 13.06 11.10
N PHE A 102 5.33 12.28 10.21
CA PHE A 102 5.66 12.33 8.79
C PHE A 102 4.94 13.49 8.12
N LYS A 103 5.59 14.05 7.11
CA LYS A 103 5.01 15.11 6.30
C LYS A 103 3.73 14.62 5.60
N ARG A 104 2.75 15.51 5.50
CA ARG A 104 1.51 15.27 4.77
C ARG A 104 1.29 16.38 3.76
N GLU A 105 0.66 16.03 2.65
CA GLU A 105 0.42 16.97 1.58
C GLU A 105 -0.85 16.59 0.82
N ASP A 106 -1.66 17.59 0.49
CA ASP A 106 -2.84 17.39 -0.33
C ASP A 106 -2.44 17.40 -1.80
N LYS A 107 -2.99 16.46 -2.57
CA LYS A 107 -2.86 16.45 -4.02
C LYS A 107 -4.25 16.56 -4.64
N ARG A 108 -4.39 17.45 -5.63
CA ARG A 108 -5.64 17.65 -6.33
C ARG A 108 -5.63 16.88 -7.63
N PHE A 109 -6.68 16.12 -7.85
CA PHE A 109 -6.89 15.40 -9.10
C PHE A 109 -8.07 16.01 -9.84
N ARG A 110 -7.90 16.29 -11.14
CA ARG A 110 -8.96 16.75 -12.02
C ARG A 110 -9.46 15.57 -12.83
N TYR A 111 -10.78 15.39 -12.82
CA TYR A 111 -11.40 14.38 -13.66
C TYR A 111 -11.77 14.99 -14.99
N ILE A 112 -11.62 14.20 -16.06
CA ILE A 112 -12.06 14.58 -17.40
C ILE A 112 -13.57 14.49 -17.41
N VAL A 113 -14.23 15.51 -17.96
CA VAL A 113 -15.68 15.58 -18.22
C VAL A 113 -16.57 15.67 -16.97
N GLY A 114 -16.88 16.90 -16.56
CA GLY A 114 -18.01 17.22 -15.69
C GLY A 114 -17.93 16.73 -14.25
N LYS A 115 -16.84 16.16 -13.84
CA LYS A 115 -16.66 15.70 -12.45
C LYS A 115 -15.93 16.75 -11.62
N LYS A 116 -16.24 16.77 -10.32
CA LYS A 116 -15.59 17.68 -9.39
C LYS A 116 -14.15 17.31 -9.18
N ASP A 117 -13.31 18.32 -8.92
CA ASP A 117 -11.93 18.09 -8.46
C ASP A 117 -11.97 17.27 -7.18
N CYS A 118 -11.01 16.36 -7.02
CA CYS A 118 -10.85 15.55 -5.83
C CYS A 118 -9.53 15.91 -5.17
N VAL A 119 -9.56 16.16 -3.87
CA VAL A 119 -8.36 16.40 -3.07
C VAL A 119 -8.10 15.18 -2.20
N VAL A 120 -6.90 14.63 -2.30
CA VAL A 120 -6.48 13.46 -1.52
C VAL A 120 -5.25 13.84 -0.69
N GLU A 121 -5.34 13.62 0.61
CA GLU A 121 -4.18 13.81 1.49
C GLU A 121 -3.31 12.56 1.46
N TYR A 122 -2.01 12.77 1.30
CA TYR A 122 -1.01 11.70 1.35
C TYR A 122 -0.04 11.95 2.50
N VAL A 123 0.35 10.86 3.16
CA VAL A 123 1.47 10.87 4.09
C VAL A 123 2.74 10.47 3.33
N TYR A 124 3.85 11.14 3.63
CA TYR A 124 5.16 10.88 3.02
C TYR A 124 5.95 10.01 3.98
N ILE A 125 6.10 8.74 3.65
CA ILE A 125 6.78 7.75 4.49
C ILE A 125 8.25 7.72 4.08
N PRO A 126 9.19 8.05 5.00
CA PRO A 126 10.61 7.93 4.68
C PRO A 126 10.96 6.49 4.35
N VAL A 127 11.63 6.26 3.22
CA VAL A 127 11.97 4.90 2.79
C VAL A 127 12.95 4.23 3.76
N GLU A 128 13.72 5.02 4.51
CA GLU A 128 14.62 4.49 5.54
C GLU A 128 13.88 3.81 6.69
N CYS A 129 12.58 4.10 6.86
CA CYS A 129 11.74 3.47 7.87
C CYS A 129 11.19 2.12 7.43
N LEU A 130 11.34 1.77 6.16
CA LEU A 130 10.81 0.52 5.61
C LEU A 130 11.72 -0.66 5.99
N ILE A 131 11.08 -1.78 6.34
CA ILE A 131 11.76 -2.99 6.76
C ILE A 131 11.78 -3.99 5.59
N PRO A 132 12.93 -4.61 5.26
CA PRO A 132 12.96 -5.60 4.20
C PRO A 132 12.03 -6.77 4.49
N LEU A 133 11.20 -7.12 3.52
CA LEU A 133 10.34 -8.29 3.57
C LEU A 133 11.09 -9.42 2.88
N THR A 134 11.79 -10.22 3.67
CA THR A 134 12.56 -11.35 3.16
C THR A 134 11.77 -12.63 3.31
N GLY A 135 11.82 -13.45 2.29
CA GLY A 135 11.08 -14.70 2.35
C GLY A 135 11.45 -15.65 1.28
#